data_4025ca3627da7cce7c9befa7dc9cbcdc
#
_entry.id   4025ca3627da7cce7c9befa7dc9cbcdc
#
_cell.length_a   1.000
_cell.length_b   1.000
_cell.length_c   1.000
_cell.angle_alpha   90.00
_cell.angle_beta   90.00
_cell.angle_gamma   90.00
#
_symmetry.space_group_name_H-M   'P 1'
#
loop_
_entity.id
_entity.type
_entity.pdbx_description
1 polymer ?
#
loop_
_entity_poly.entity_id
_entity_poly.type
_entity_poly.pdbx_seq_one_letter_code
_entity_poly.pdbx_strand_id
1 'polypeptide(L)'
;MRLYPDKETFLLLSASHNIVPVFADLSVDLETPVSLYYKIVGDAPGFMLESAETSKNFGRYSFIGVEPFLTVVAQADGLQLNGPDKTESIQQEPLAALQSILSQYHCADLPGLPPFSGGA
;
A
#
# COMPACT_ATOMS: atom_id res chain seq x y z
N MET A 1 16.29 10.76 -10.72
CA MET A 1 15.48 9.72 -10.04
C MET A 1 15.48 8.48 -10.91
N ARG A 2 15.89 7.36 -10.34
CA ARG A 2 15.90 6.08 -11.05
C ARG A 2 14.78 5.19 -10.48
N LEU A 3 13.93 4.68 -11.36
CA LEU A 3 12.87 3.75 -11.00
C LEU A 3 13.37 2.31 -10.99
N TYR A 4 12.89 1.52 -10.05
CA TYR A 4 13.11 0.08 -9.91
C TYR A 4 11.77 -0.65 -9.80
N PRO A 5 11.62 -1.85 -10.38
CA PRO A 5 12.56 -2.46 -11.31
C PRO A 5 12.60 -1.73 -12.66
N ASP A 6 13.51 -2.13 -13.54
CA ASP A 6 13.46 -1.66 -14.93
C ASP A 6 12.23 -2.25 -15.65
N LYS A 7 11.94 -1.70 -16.83
CA LYS A 7 10.74 -2.09 -17.59
C LYS A 7 10.74 -3.57 -17.96
N GLU A 8 11.88 -4.13 -18.30
CA GLU A 8 11.98 -5.54 -18.70
C GLU A 8 11.66 -6.45 -17.53
N THR A 9 12.27 -6.23 -16.39
CA THR A 9 11.98 -6.95 -15.14
C THR A 9 10.52 -6.79 -14.70
N PHE A 10 9.97 -5.59 -14.80
CA PHE A 10 8.56 -5.34 -14.50
C PHE A 10 7.65 -6.22 -15.37
N LEU A 11 7.89 -6.26 -16.66
CA LEU A 11 7.07 -7.07 -17.60
C LEU A 11 7.19 -8.56 -17.32
N LEU A 12 8.38 -9.05 -16.98
CA LEU A 12 8.58 -10.45 -16.58
C LEU A 12 7.77 -10.80 -15.31
N LEU A 13 7.85 -9.97 -14.30
CA LEU A 13 7.14 -10.17 -13.03
C LEU A 13 5.62 -10.08 -13.20
N SER A 14 5.15 -9.19 -14.04
CA SER A 14 3.71 -9.01 -14.30
C SER A 14 3.06 -10.20 -15.00
N ALA A 15 3.83 -11.10 -15.57
CA ALA A 15 3.31 -12.35 -16.16
C ALA A 15 2.81 -13.34 -15.10
N SER A 16 3.34 -13.29 -13.87
CA SER A 16 3.00 -14.21 -12.77
C SER A 16 2.45 -13.55 -11.51
N HIS A 17 2.45 -12.22 -11.46
CA HIS A 17 1.97 -11.43 -10.32
C HIS A 17 1.00 -10.36 -10.81
N ASN A 18 -0.03 -10.07 -10.03
CA ASN A 18 -0.98 -9.01 -10.36
C ASN A 18 -0.68 -7.69 -9.64
N ILE A 19 0.31 -7.69 -8.74
CA ILE A 19 0.89 -6.49 -8.15
C ILE A 19 2.42 -6.56 -8.32
N VAL A 20 2.99 -5.56 -8.96
CA VAL A 20 4.44 -5.40 -9.08
C VAL A 20 4.81 -4.02 -8.54
N PRO A 21 5.52 -3.95 -7.41
CA PRO A 21 5.96 -2.67 -6.86
C PRO A 21 6.92 -1.94 -7.82
N VAL A 22 6.76 -0.63 -7.93
CA VAL A 22 7.72 0.24 -8.62
C VAL A 22 8.14 1.32 -7.63
N PHE A 23 9.41 1.48 -7.40
CA PHE A 23 9.91 2.37 -6.37
C PHE A 23 11.13 3.18 -6.80
N ALA A 24 11.41 4.23 -6.07
CA ALA A 24 12.63 5.03 -6.18
C ALA A 24 13.03 5.56 -4.81
N ASP A 25 14.34 5.73 -4.63
CA ASP A 25 14.87 6.37 -3.43
C ASP A 25 14.97 7.88 -3.62
N LEU A 26 14.46 8.62 -2.67
CA LEU A 26 14.51 10.08 -2.62
C LEU A 26 15.09 10.54 -1.29
N SER A 27 16.07 11.44 -1.34
CA SER A 27 16.56 12.11 -0.13
C SER A 27 15.61 13.24 0.27
N VAL A 28 15.14 13.19 1.50
CA VAL A 28 14.18 14.17 2.05
C VAL A 28 14.66 14.71 3.40
N ASP A 29 15.93 15.09 3.46
CA ASP A 29 16.63 15.43 4.71
C ASP A 29 16.00 16.58 5.53
N LEU A 30 15.25 17.45 4.86
CA LEU A 30 14.57 18.59 5.51
C LEU A 30 13.10 18.31 5.83
N GLU A 31 12.63 17.09 5.60
CA GLU A 31 11.25 16.73 5.82
C GLU A 31 11.08 15.84 7.07
N THR A 32 9.90 15.93 7.66
CA THR A 32 9.44 14.95 8.67
C THR A 32 8.32 14.10 8.07
N PRO A 33 8.00 12.94 8.65
CA PRO A 33 6.84 12.16 8.19
C PRO A 33 5.56 12.97 8.17
N VAL A 34 5.35 13.83 9.16
CA VAL A 34 4.16 14.68 9.24
C VAL A 34 4.15 15.73 8.13
N SER A 35 5.27 16.40 7.87
CA SER A 35 5.34 17.39 6.78
C SER A 35 5.15 16.75 5.42
N LEU A 36 5.69 15.54 5.21
CA LEU A 36 5.45 14.77 3.99
C LEU A 36 3.99 14.37 3.84
N TYR A 37 3.34 13.95 4.93
CA TYR A 37 1.93 13.61 4.91
C TYR A 37 1.09 14.80 4.40
N TYR A 38 1.29 15.99 4.95
CA TYR A 38 0.57 17.17 4.50
C TYR A 38 0.82 17.54 3.04
N LYS A 39 2.05 17.33 2.56
CA LYS A 39 2.41 17.64 1.16
C LYS A 39 1.88 16.61 0.16
N ILE A 40 1.86 15.33 0.52
CA ILE A 40 1.53 14.23 -0.39
C ILE A 40 0.04 13.89 -0.32
N VAL A 41 -0.51 13.81 0.88
CA VAL A 41 -1.91 13.40 1.11
C VAL A 41 -2.82 14.62 1.13
N GLY A 42 -2.46 15.67 1.88
CA GLY A 42 -3.33 16.83 2.05
C GLY A 42 -4.67 16.44 2.67
N ASP A 43 -5.74 16.88 2.02
CA ASP A 43 -7.12 16.58 2.43
C ASP A 43 -7.73 15.34 1.73
N ALA A 44 -6.95 14.65 0.90
CA ALA A 44 -7.40 13.45 0.21
C ALA A 44 -7.39 12.23 1.13
N PRO A 45 -8.09 11.14 0.78
CA PRO A 45 -7.99 9.88 1.50
C PRO A 45 -6.56 9.35 1.52
N GLY A 46 -6.07 9.02 2.70
CA GLY A 46 -4.73 8.48 2.88
C GLY A 46 -4.50 8.05 4.32
N PHE A 47 -3.32 7.51 4.60
CA PHE A 47 -2.96 7.10 5.96
C PHE A 47 -1.49 7.35 6.25
N MET A 48 -1.17 7.39 7.53
CA MET A 48 0.21 7.39 8.03
C MET A 48 0.32 6.39 9.18
N LEU A 49 1.29 5.50 9.07
CA LEU A 49 1.64 4.55 10.12
C LEU A 49 3.08 4.79 10.54
N GLU A 50 3.32 4.82 11.83
CA GLU A 50 4.66 4.96 12.39
C GLU A 50 5.02 3.74 13.23
N SER A 51 6.26 3.25 13.07
CA SER A 51 6.79 2.20 13.92
C SER A 51 7.01 2.73 15.33
N ALA A 52 6.42 2.06 16.31
CA ALA A 52 6.66 2.35 17.73
C ALA A 52 7.90 1.66 18.29
N GLU A 53 8.46 0.68 17.58
CA GLU A 53 9.62 -0.06 18.05
C GLU A 53 10.93 0.69 17.75
N THR A 54 11.72 0.87 18.79
CA THR A 54 13.06 1.44 18.73
C THR A 54 14.12 0.33 18.76
N SER A 55 13.96 -0.75 18.01
CA SER A 55 14.97 -1.80 17.96
C SER A 55 16.20 -1.30 17.20
N LYS A 56 17.39 -1.59 17.72
CA LYS A 56 18.67 -1.17 17.11
C LYS A 56 18.93 -1.82 15.76
N ASN A 57 18.21 -2.90 15.41
CA ASN A 57 18.43 -3.71 14.22
C ASN A 57 17.45 -3.37 13.07
N PHE A 58 16.35 -2.70 13.37
CA PHE A 58 15.38 -2.24 12.38
C PHE A 58 15.23 -0.74 12.50
N GLY A 59 15.57 -0.03 11.47
CA GLY A 59 15.39 1.41 11.41
C GLY A 59 13.95 1.80 11.77
N ARG A 60 13.77 3.03 12.16
CA ARG A 60 12.44 3.60 12.41
C ARG A 60 11.79 3.90 11.07
N TYR A 61 10.65 3.28 10.80
CA TYR A 61 9.89 3.48 9.56
C TYR A 61 8.60 4.25 9.83
N SER A 62 8.28 5.15 8.92
CA SER A 62 6.95 5.73 8.76
C SER A 62 6.43 5.37 7.37
N PHE A 63 5.17 4.99 7.27
CA PHE A 63 4.51 4.63 6.03
C PHE A 63 3.41 5.62 5.74
N ILE A 64 3.40 6.18 4.53
CA ILE A 64 2.36 7.08 4.07
C ILE A 64 1.73 6.47 2.82
N GLY A 65 0.43 6.22 2.87
CA GLY A 65 -0.34 5.73 1.73
C GLY A 65 -1.25 6.81 1.17
N VAL A 66 -1.34 6.86 -0.15
CA VAL A 66 -2.16 7.82 -0.89
C VAL A 66 -2.86 7.12 -2.05
N GLU A 67 -3.89 7.75 -2.58
CA GLU A 67 -4.60 7.31 -3.79
C GLU A 67 -5.02 5.83 -3.73
N PRO A 68 -5.85 5.43 -2.75
CA PRO A 68 -6.32 4.06 -2.68
C PRO A 68 -7.13 3.71 -3.94
N PHE A 69 -6.82 2.59 -4.59
CA PHE A 69 -7.61 2.11 -5.72
C PHE A 69 -8.88 1.37 -5.29
N LEU A 70 -8.93 0.93 -4.05
CA LEU A 70 -10.06 0.26 -3.43
C LEU A 70 -10.19 0.67 -1.98
N THR A 71 -11.36 1.14 -1.60
CA THR A 71 -11.70 1.41 -0.20
C THR A 71 -12.72 0.39 0.27
N VAL A 72 -12.45 -0.22 1.40
CA VAL A 72 -13.29 -1.25 2.01
C VAL A 72 -13.88 -0.71 3.31
N VAL A 73 -15.21 -0.68 3.39
CA VAL A 73 -15.91 -0.20 4.58
C VAL A 73 -16.75 -1.33 5.16
N ALA A 74 -16.46 -1.71 6.40
CA ALA A 74 -17.27 -2.71 7.11
C ALA A 74 -18.63 -2.14 7.47
N GLN A 75 -19.68 -2.93 7.24
CA GLN A 75 -21.05 -2.64 7.59
C GLN A 75 -21.60 -3.72 8.54
N ALA A 76 -22.82 -3.53 9.04
CA ALA A 76 -23.41 -4.47 10.01
C ALA A 76 -23.53 -5.90 9.48
N ASP A 77 -23.75 -6.07 8.17
CA ASP A 77 -24.03 -7.35 7.50
C ASP A 77 -23.04 -7.67 6.36
N GLY A 78 -21.96 -6.93 6.23
CA GLY A 78 -21.00 -7.18 5.15
C GLY A 78 -19.98 -6.09 4.94
N LEU A 79 -19.51 -5.98 3.70
CA LEU A 79 -18.56 -4.97 3.26
C LEU A 79 -19.13 -4.15 2.11
N GLN A 80 -18.81 -2.87 2.12
CA GLN A 80 -18.95 -2.01 0.94
C GLN A 80 -17.59 -1.78 0.32
N LEU A 81 -17.46 -2.05 -0.98
CA LEU A 81 -16.26 -1.85 -1.77
C LEU A 81 -16.44 -0.64 -2.67
N ASN A 82 -15.58 0.35 -2.54
CA ASN A 82 -15.59 1.56 -3.34
C ASN A 82 -14.34 1.59 -4.21
N GLY A 83 -14.49 1.27 -5.49
CA GLY A 83 -13.44 1.39 -6.50
C GLY A 83 -13.58 2.67 -7.31
N PRO A 84 -12.67 2.91 -8.30
CA PRO A 84 -12.70 4.14 -9.12
C PRO A 84 -13.97 4.27 -9.97
N ASP A 85 -14.54 3.16 -10.43
CA ASP A 85 -15.67 3.16 -11.37
C ASP A 85 -16.95 2.57 -10.83
N LYS A 86 -16.92 1.88 -9.70
CA LYS A 86 -18.10 1.24 -9.14
C LYS A 86 -18.02 1.03 -7.63
N THR A 87 -19.20 0.92 -7.04
CA THR A 87 -19.42 0.54 -5.65
C THR A 87 -20.10 -0.82 -5.63
N GLU A 88 -19.57 -1.76 -4.86
CA GLU A 88 -20.16 -3.09 -4.66
C GLU A 88 -20.41 -3.33 -3.18
N SER A 89 -21.44 -4.13 -2.90
CA SER A 89 -21.73 -4.61 -1.54
C SER A 89 -21.58 -6.13 -1.51
N ILE A 90 -20.89 -6.62 -0.48
CA ILE A 90 -20.71 -8.06 -0.21
C ILE A 90 -21.41 -8.39 1.10
N GLN A 91 -22.41 -9.25 1.04
CA GLN A 91 -23.11 -9.77 2.22
C GLN A 91 -22.41 -11.01 2.74
N GLN A 92 -21.36 -10.80 3.52
CA GLN A 92 -20.54 -11.85 4.12
C GLN A 92 -19.96 -11.30 5.43
N GLU A 93 -19.55 -12.16 6.33
CA GLU A 93 -18.82 -11.73 7.53
C GLU A 93 -17.61 -10.87 7.14
N PRO A 94 -17.46 -9.65 7.72
CA PRO A 94 -16.50 -8.66 7.23
C PRO A 94 -15.05 -9.12 7.16
N LEU A 95 -14.55 -9.82 8.18
CA LEU A 95 -13.15 -10.28 8.17
C LEU A 95 -12.90 -11.38 7.16
N ALA A 96 -13.86 -12.31 6.98
CA ALA A 96 -13.76 -13.36 5.97
C ALA A 96 -13.82 -12.76 4.56
N ALA A 97 -14.67 -11.77 4.32
CA ALA A 97 -14.75 -11.06 3.06
C ALA A 97 -13.45 -10.30 2.76
N LEU A 98 -12.87 -9.61 3.75
CA LEU A 98 -11.60 -8.92 3.60
C LEU A 98 -10.46 -9.90 3.27
N GLN A 99 -10.39 -11.04 3.96
CA GLN A 99 -9.40 -12.08 3.67
C GLN A 99 -9.52 -12.60 2.24
N SER A 100 -10.74 -12.82 1.76
CA SER A 100 -11.00 -13.26 0.38
C SER A 100 -10.55 -12.22 -0.64
N ILE A 101 -10.76 -10.93 -0.37
CA ILE A 101 -10.30 -9.84 -1.24
C ILE A 101 -8.77 -9.82 -1.29
N LEU A 102 -8.11 -9.82 -0.14
CA LEU A 102 -6.65 -9.77 -0.06
C LEU A 102 -5.98 -10.98 -0.71
N SER A 103 -6.60 -12.16 -0.64
CA SER A 103 -6.08 -13.39 -1.26
C SER A 103 -6.02 -13.36 -2.79
N GLN A 104 -6.73 -12.44 -3.43
CA GLN A 104 -6.70 -12.25 -4.89
C GLN A 104 -5.45 -11.51 -5.37
N TYR A 105 -4.72 -10.87 -4.47
CA TYR A 105 -3.54 -10.08 -4.81
C TYR A 105 -2.27 -10.87 -4.56
N HIS A 106 -1.45 -11.00 -5.60
CA HIS A 106 -0.15 -11.67 -5.57
C HIS A 106 0.93 -10.65 -5.90
N CYS A 107 1.58 -10.16 -4.86
CA CYS A 107 2.62 -9.15 -4.98
C CYS A 107 3.97 -9.80 -5.29
N ALA A 108 4.69 -9.26 -6.27
CA ALA A 108 6.05 -9.65 -6.57
C ALA A 108 6.99 -9.22 -5.44
N ASP A 109 7.90 -10.10 -5.06
CA ASP A 109 8.97 -9.80 -4.11
C ASP A 109 10.17 -9.20 -4.85
N LEU A 110 10.63 -8.05 -4.38
CA LEU A 110 11.72 -7.32 -5.02
C LEU A 110 12.81 -7.00 -4.00
N PRO A 111 14.09 -7.24 -4.36
CA PRO A 111 15.20 -6.83 -3.51
C PRO A 111 15.26 -5.30 -3.39
N GLY A 112 15.69 -4.82 -2.23
CA GLY A 112 15.83 -3.39 -1.96
C GLY A 112 14.61 -2.71 -1.33
N LEU A 113 13.48 -3.39 -1.28
CA LEU A 113 12.32 -2.91 -0.54
C LEU A 113 12.50 -3.16 0.97
N PRO A 114 11.94 -2.28 1.83
CA PRO A 114 11.91 -2.54 3.27
C PRO A 114 11.08 -3.79 3.59
N PRO A 115 11.26 -4.39 4.79
CA PRO A 115 10.54 -5.61 5.18
C PRO A 115 9.02 -5.52 5.08
N PHE A 116 8.48 -4.32 5.24
CA PHE A 116 7.07 -4.00 4.99
C PHE A 116 7.02 -3.01 3.83
N SER A 117 6.65 -3.49 2.67
CA SER A 117 6.67 -2.70 1.44
C SER A 117 5.29 -2.46 0.83
N GLY A 118 4.29 -2.91 1.49
CA GLY A 118 2.92 -2.75 1.03
C GLY A 118 1.96 -3.44 1.98
N GLY A 119 0.73 -3.31 1.69
CA GLY A 119 -0.35 -3.82 2.49
C GLY A 119 -1.62 -3.05 2.21
N ALA A 120 -2.58 -3.25 3.03
CA ALA A 120 -3.85 -2.55 2.90
C ALA A 120 -3.78 -1.14 3.41
#